data_46adc6299d671f04745efbed09ad7c31
#
_entry.id   46adc6299d671f04745efbed09ad7c31
#
_cell.length_a   1.000
_cell.length_b   1.000
_cell.length_c   1.000
_cell.angle_alpha   90.00
_cell.angle_beta   90.00
_cell.angle_gamma   90.00
#
_symmetry.space_group_name_H-M   'P 1'
#
loop_
_entity.id
_entity.type
_entity.pdbx_description
1 polymer ?
#
loop_
_entity_poly.entity_id
_entity_poly.type
_entity_poly.pdbx_seq_one_letter_code
_entity_poly.pdbx_strand_id
1 'polypeptide(L)'
;MTNIKIFWHVNELGGWNHVMDQQWDLINSTGLRNAVNEINVCMNGQPWTFVNWLQSKNTDDSEGKIKLVNVNKDAAYHEWPTLMYMLQQAREATEPFHICYIHLKGLLRYGDPNVGDWRDFMNWATLEKWRDNVAALDSGAEAVGTNYNTVPWPHFAGNFWWARSEYVAKLEPIAHPEDRMNHSFTQFTRHPTNPHWRFDHEAWLHSKNPKYVELARSLEPGERHYRERYPRTNYDFVL
;
A
#
# COMPACT_ATOMS: atom_id res chain seq x y z
N MET A 1 -2.38 8.60 22.17
CA MET A 1 -2.86 8.37 20.79
C MET A 1 -1.93 7.35 20.17
N THR A 2 -2.45 6.41 19.42
CA THR A 2 -1.62 5.41 18.72
C THR A 2 -0.74 6.09 17.70
N ASN A 3 0.55 5.73 17.66
CA ASN A 3 1.48 6.23 16.66
C ASN A 3 1.10 5.66 15.28
N ILE A 4 1.00 6.49 14.26
CA ILE A 4 0.64 6.10 12.89
C ILE A 4 1.74 6.51 11.93
N LYS A 5 2.16 5.58 11.07
CA LYS A 5 3.10 5.84 9.98
C LYS A 5 2.51 5.42 8.63
N ILE A 6 2.59 6.28 7.64
CA ILE A 6 2.28 5.95 6.25
C ILE A 6 3.57 5.48 5.56
N PHE A 7 3.49 4.36 4.84
CA PHE A 7 4.51 3.88 3.93
C PHE A 7 3.95 3.95 2.51
N TRP A 8 4.46 4.88 1.75
CA TRP A 8 3.95 5.24 0.42
C TRP A 8 4.95 4.82 -0.65
N HIS A 9 4.57 3.82 -1.42
CA HIS A 9 5.39 3.39 -2.54
C HIS A 9 5.05 4.19 -3.80
N VAL A 10 6.04 4.87 -4.33
CA VAL A 10 5.95 5.70 -5.54
C VAL A 10 6.75 5.07 -6.65
N ASN A 11 6.13 4.85 -7.81
CA ASN A 11 6.80 4.42 -9.02
C ASN A 11 6.64 5.50 -10.09
N GLU A 12 7.74 6.06 -10.59
CA GLU A 12 7.77 7.14 -11.58
C GLU A 12 7.44 6.62 -12.98
N LEU A 13 6.17 6.26 -13.19
CA LEU A 13 5.61 5.84 -14.47
C LEU A 13 4.55 6.85 -14.93
N GLY A 14 4.04 6.71 -16.16
CA GLY A 14 3.07 7.64 -16.71
C GLY A 14 1.89 7.93 -15.76
N GLY A 15 1.58 9.22 -15.53
CA GLY A 15 0.49 9.65 -14.66
C GLY A 15 0.76 9.58 -13.15
N TRP A 16 1.98 9.24 -12.72
CA TRP A 16 2.33 9.05 -11.32
C TRP A 16 2.00 10.28 -10.44
N ASN A 17 2.26 11.47 -10.91
CA ASN A 17 2.01 12.72 -10.21
C ASN A 17 0.52 12.94 -9.94
N HIS A 18 -0.35 12.64 -10.91
CA HIS A 18 -1.80 12.75 -10.73
C HIS A 18 -2.33 11.74 -9.69
N VAL A 19 -1.81 10.51 -9.69
CA VAL A 19 -2.21 9.52 -8.69
C VAL A 19 -1.71 9.92 -7.30
N MET A 20 -0.49 10.48 -7.23
CA MET A 20 0.00 11.07 -5.99
C MET A 20 -0.87 12.22 -5.51
N ASP A 21 -1.29 13.11 -6.42
CA ASP A 21 -2.16 14.24 -6.10
C ASP A 21 -3.48 13.75 -5.48
N GLN A 22 -4.12 12.76 -6.09
CA GLN A 22 -5.35 12.16 -5.56
C GLN A 22 -5.16 11.61 -4.13
N GLN A 23 -4.09 10.85 -3.89
CA GLN A 23 -3.80 10.30 -2.56
C GLN A 23 -3.43 11.39 -1.55
N TRP A 24 -2.64 12.37 -1.98
CA TRP A 24 -2.25 13.51 -1.15
C TRP A 24 -3.44 14.35 -0.71
N ASP A 25 -4.37 14.64 -1.63
CA ASP A 25 -5.58 15.39 -1.34
C ASP A 25 -6.46 14.65 -0.31
N LEU A 26 -6.55 13.33 -0.40
CA LEU A 26 -7.26 12.51 0.59
C LEU A 26 -6.55 12.50 1.95
N ILE A 27 -5.24 12.34 1.99
CA ILE A 27 -4.46 12.40 3.24
C ILE A 27 -4.69 13.72 3.97
N ASN A 28 -4.78 14.84 3.23
CA ASN A 28 -5.04 16.16 3.83
C ASN A 28 -6.51 16.35 4.21
N SER A 29 -7.44 16.12 3.27
CA SER A 29 -8.86 16.46 3.45
C SER A 29 -9.56 15.62 4.51
N THR A 30 -9.11 14.38 4.74
CA THR A 30 -9.68 13.47 5.75
C THR A 30 -9.14 13.70 7.16
N GLY A 31 -8.13 14.57 7.29
CA GLY A 31 -7.43 14.83 8.54
C GLY A 31 -6.41 13.75 8.93
N LEU A 32 -6.15 12.78 8.04
CA LEU A 32 -5.15 11.73 8.29
C LEU A 32 -3.75 12.34 8.49
N ARG A 33 -3.39 13.37 7.71
CA ARG A 33 -2.10 14.06 7.85
C ARG A 33 -1.85 14.56 9.27
N ASN A 34 -2.88 15.08 9.94
CA ASN A 34 -2.74 15.58 11.31
C ASN A 34 -2.58 14.45 12.33
N ALA A 35 -3.11 13.26 12.03
CA ALA A 35 -3.05 12.10 12.89
C ALA A 35 -1.77 11.28 12.74
N VAL A 36 -1.10 11.34 11.58
CA VAL A 36 0.14 10.57 11.35
C VAL A 36 1.36 11.26 11.95
N ASN A 37 2.29 10.44 12.40
CA ASN A 37 3.60 10.87 12.90
C ASN A 37 4.62 10.99 11.77
N GLU A 38 4.55 10.11 10.78
CA GLU A 38 5.48 10.07 9.66
C GLU A 38 4.79 9.61 8.37
N ILE A 39 5.22 10.19 7.25
CA ILE A 39 4.90 9.75 5.88
C ILE A 39 6.22 9.37 5.21
N ASN A 40 6.48 8.08 5.14
CA ASN A 40 7.71 7.53 4.61
C ASN A 40 7.50 7.17 3.13
N VAL A 41 8.15 7.89 2.24
CA VAL A 41 8.07 7.69 0.80
C VAL A 41 9.28 6.87 0.33
N CYS A 42 9.02 5.74 -0.31
CA CYS A 42 10.02 5.00 -1.05
C CYS A 42 9.70 5.10 -2.55
N MET A 43 10.67 5.48 -3.33
CA MET A 43 10.48 5.81 -4.74
C MET A 43 11.33 4.95 -5.66
N ASN A 44 10.68 4.38 -6.69
CA ASN A 44 11.37 3.89 -7.88
C ASN A 44 11.32 4.99 -8.93
N GLY A 45 12.44 5.69 -9.13
CA GLY A 45 12.52 6.84 -10.02
C GLY A 45 13.62 7.81 -9.63
N GLN A 46 13.43 9.08 -9.99
CA GLN A 46 14.41 10.13 -9.74
C GLN A 46 14.02 10.96 -8.50
N PRO A 47 14.89 11.11 -7.50
CA PRO A 47 14.54 11.78 -6.24
C PRO A 47 14.08 13.22 -6.42
N TRP A 48 14.63 13.95 -7.40
CA TRP A 48 14.28 15.35 -7.66
C TRP A 48 12.86 15.52 -8.18
N THR A 49 12.27 14.51 -8.84
CA THR A 49 10.87 14.60 -9.32
C THR A 49 9.91 14.60 -8.15
N PHE A 50 10.16 13.79 -7.12
CA PHE A 50 9.41 13.83 -5.87
C PHE A 50 9.62 15.15 -5.11
N VAL A 51 10.84 15.65 -5.00
CA VAL A 51 11.13 16.91 -4.33
C VAL A 51 10.40 18.07 -5.02
N ASN A 52 10.46 18.14 -6.35
CA ASN A 52 9.74 19.15 -7.13
C ASN A 52 8.22 19.03 -6.95
N TRP A 53 7.69 17.81 -6.94
CA TRP A 53 6.28 17.56 -6.67
C TRP A 53 5.89 18.07 -5.28
N LEU A 54 6.65 17.72 -4.25
CA LEU A 54 6.38 18.15 -2.87
C LEU A 54 6.43 19.68 -2.74
N GLN A 55 7.43 20.33 -3.34
CA GLN A 55 7.53 21.79 -3.36
C GLN A 55 6.32 22.44 -4.06
N SER A 56 5.81 21.84 -5.13
CA SER A 56 4.61 22.36 -5.85
C SER A 56 3.33 22.36 -4.99
N LYS A 57 3.31 21.57 -3.90
CA LYS A 57 2.15 21.48 -3.02
C LYS A 57 2.05 22.60 -1.99
N ASN A 58 3.04 23.50 -1.91
CA ASN A 58 3.13 24.56 -0.88
C ASN A 58 2.81 24.01 0.52
N THR A 59 3.24 22.78 0.76
CA THR A 59 2.93 22.04 1.98
C THR A 59 3.81 22.60 3.10
N ASP A 60 3.19 23.09 4.15
CA ASP A 60 3.91 23.30 5.40
C ASP A 60 4.26 21.93 6.02
N ASP A 61 5.52 21.56 5.91
CA ASP A 61 6.09 20.39 6.56
C ASP A 61 7.15 20.82 7.61
N SER A 62 6.85 21.90 8.32
CA SER A 62 7.70 22.41 9.40
C SER A 62 7.99 21.36 10.48
N GLU A 63 7.11 20.36 10.62
CA GLU A 63 7.28 19.21 11.51
C GLU A 63 8.17 18.09 10.93
N GLY A 64 8.56 18.17 9.65
CA GLY A 64 9.41 17.17 9.00
C GLY A 64 8.78 15.78 8.91
N LYS A 65 7.45 15.70 8.79
CA LYS A 65 6.72 14.41 8.74
C LYS A 65 6.93 13.66 7.45
N ILE A 66 7.19 14.35 6.34
CA ILE A 66 7.31 13.75 5.01
C ILE A 66 8.77 13.45 4.72
N LYS A 67 9.11 12.19 4.55
CA LYS A 67 10.48 11.73 4.37
C LYS A 67 10.61 10.90 3.10
N LEU A 68 11.52 11.30 2.20
CA LEU A 68 11.98 10.43 1.13
C LEU A 68 13.07 9.51 1.70
N VAL A 69 12.69 8.29 2.06
CA VAL A 69 13.54 7.38 2.86
C VAL A 69 14.31 6.37 2.03
N ASN A 70 13.85 6.09 0.81
CA ASN A 70 14.54 5.20 -0.11
C ASN A 70 14.27 5.63 -1.55
N VAL A 71 15.30 5.56 -2.39
CA VAL A 71 15.20 5.79 -3.83
C VAL A 71 15.90 4.66 -4.56
N ASN A 72 15.15 4.00 -5.44
CA ASN A 72 15.68 3.01 -6.36
C ASN A 72 15.48 3.50 -7.81
N LYS A 73 16.48 3.33 -8.65
CA LYS A 73 16.38 3.73 -10.07
C LYS A 73 15.71 2.68 -10.95
N ASP A 74 15.59 1.45 -10.46
CA ASP A 74 15.01 0.35 -11.21
C ASP A 74 13.55 0.10 -10.83
N ALA A 75 12.64 0.43 -11.74
CA ALA A 75 11.21 0.19 -11.57
C ALA A 75 10.87 -1.31 -11.43
N ALA A 76 11.75 -2.21 -11.86
CA ALA A 76 11.55 -3.65 -11.76
C ALA A 76 11.57 -4.17 -10.32
N TYR A 77 12.09 -3.39 -9.37
CA TYR A 77 12.00 -3.75 -7.95
C TYR A 77 10.55 -3.67 -7.39
N HIS A 78 9.63 -3.08 -8.13
CA HIS A 78 8.23 -2.89 -7.69
C HIS A 78 8.16 -2.35 -6.25
N GLU A 79 7.30 -2.92 -5.39
CA GLU A 79 7.07 -2.48 -4.02
C GLU A 79 8.15 -2.96 -3.02
N TRP A 80 9.10 -3.79 -3.43
CA TRP A 80 10.11 -4.39 -2.57
C TRP A 80 10.83 -3.38 -1.66
N PRO A 81 11.33 -2.21 -2.15
CA PRO A 81 12.07 -1.27 -1.30
C PRO A 81 11.23 -0.73 -0.15
N THR A 82 9.92 -0.50 -0.40
CA THR A 82 9.01 0.02 0.63
C THR A 82 8.69 -1.04 1.67
N LEU A 83 8.39 -2.26 1.24
CA LEU A 83 8.05 -3.35 2.15
C LEU A 83 9.23 -3.74 3.04
N MET A 84 10.45 -3.75 2.49
CA MET A 84 11.65 -4.06 3.28
C MET A 84 12.04 -2.93 4.24
N TYR A 85 11.91 -1.67 3.83
CA TYR A 85 12.10 -0.54 4.73
C TYR A 85 11.07 -0.56 5.87
N MET A 86 9.81 -0.83 5.55
CA MET A 86 8.73 -0.98 6.54
C MET A 86 9.02 -2.10 7.54
N LEU A 87 9.47 -3.27 7.06
CA LEU A 87 9.87 -4.40 7.91
C LEU A 87 10.99 -4.01 8.87
N GLN A 88 12.00 -3.32 8.35
CA GLN A 88 13.11 -2.82 9.17
C GLN A 88 12.59 -1.88 10.26
N GLN A 89 11.76 -0.88 9.90
CA GLN A 89 11.18 0.06 10.85
C GLN A 89 10.31 -0.64 11.92
N ALA A 90 9.57 -1.68 11.53
CA ALA A 90 8.75 -2.44 12.46
C ALA A 90 9.60 -3.26 13.45
N ARG A 91 10.74 -3.81 13.00
CA ARG A 91 11.67 -4.59 13.84
C ARG A 91 12.52 -3.73 14.78
N GLU A 92 12.85 -2.51 14.37
CA GLU A 92 13.68 -1.57 15.14
C GLU A 92 12.85 -0.71 16.10
N ALA A 93 11.53 -0.77 16.01
CA ALA A 93 10.66 0.06 16.82
C ALA A 93 10.72 -0.31 18.31
N THR A 94 10.92 0.70 19.14
CA THR A 94 10.85 0.56 20.60
C THR A 94 9.41 0.63 21.12
N GLU A 95 8.53 1.31 20.36
CA GLU A 95 7.11 1.45 20.66
C GLU A 95 6.27 1.00 19.46
N PRO A 96 5.14 0.31 19.68
CA PRO A 96 4.28 -0.13 18.60
C PRO A 96 3.64 1.05 17.84
N PHE A 97 3.40 0.85 16.55
CA PHE A 97 2.70 1.80 15.72
C PHE A 97 1.79 1.12 14.69
N HIS A 98 0.83 1.86 14.18
CA HIS A 98 -0.01 1.42 13.07
C HIS A 98 0.62 1.84 11.75
N ILE A 99 0.60 0.93 10.81
CA ILE A 99 1.12 1.06 9.46
C ILE A 99 -0.06 1.28 8.51
N CYS A 100 0.00 2.35 7.71
CA CYS A 100 -0.83 2.52 6.52
C CYS A 100 0.06 2.30 5.30
N TYR A 101 -0.20 1.27 4.50
CA TYR A 101 0.53 1.01 3.26
C TYR A 101 -0.31 1.35 2.05
N ILE A 102 0.24 2.20 1.19
CA ILE A 102 -0.35 2.60 -0.10
C ILE A 102 0.70 2.65 -1.21
N HIS A 103 0.24 2.52 -2.44
CA HIS A 103 1.07 2.67 -3.62
C HIS A 103 0.32 3.30 -4.80
N LEU A 104 1.02 3.62 -5.89
CA LEU A 104 0.41 4.23 -7.07
C LEU A 104 -0.21 3.14 -7.98
N LYS A 105 -1.41 2.68 -7.62
CA LYS A 105 -2.12 1.64 -8.36
C LYS A 105 -2.52 2.07 -9.76
N GLY A 106 -2.29 1.19 -10.73
CA GLY A 106 -2.84 1.32 -12.07
C GLY A 106 -2.07 2.22 -13.03
N LEU A 107 -0.81 2.59 -12.73
CA LEU A 107 -0.01 3.48 -13.59
C LEU A 107 0.18 2.94 -15.02
N LEU A 108 0.34 1.62 -15.19
CA LEU A 108 0.45 1.00 -16.52
C LEU A 108 -0.85 1.07 -17.35
N ARG A 109 -1.97 1.39 -16.71
CA ARG A 109 -3.29 1.59 -17.30
C ARG A 109 -3.86 2.95 -16.92
N TYR A 110 -2.99 3.94 -16.78
CA TYR A 110 -3.40 5.30 -16.46
C TYR A 110 -4.35 5.82 -17.54
N GLY A 111 -5.51 6.36 -17.10
CA GLY A 111 -6.60 6.77 -18.00
C GLY A 111 -7.66 5.71 -18.26
N ASP A 112 -7.46 4.46 -17.85
CA ASP A 112 -8.53 3.45 -17.86
C ASP A 112 -9.52 3.75 -16.72
N PRO A 113 -10.81 4.05 -17.03
CA PRO A 113 -11.78 4.46 -16.03
C PRO A 113 -12.14 3.33 -15.05
N ASN A 114 -12.05 2.06 -15.46
CA ASN A 114 -12.30 0.92 -14.56
C ASN A 114 -11.20 0.83 -13.51
N VAL A 115 -9.95 1.00 -13.93
CA VAL A 115 -8.79 1.00 -13.01
C VAL A 115 -8.81 2.24 -12.12
N GLY A 116 -9.30 3.37 -12.64
CA GLY A 116 -9.56 4.58 -11.86
C GLY A 116 -10.55 4.31 -10.73
N ASP A 117 -11.72 3.76 -11.03
CA ASP A 117 -12.74 3.40 -10.03
C ASP A 117 -12.18 2.43 -8.98
N TRP A 118 -11.38 1.44 -9.40
CA TRP A 118 -10.76 0.51 -8.45
C TRP A 118 -9.77 1.21 -7.51
N ARG A 119 -8.94 2.08 -8.04
CA ARG A 119 -8.02 2.89 -7.22
C ARG A 119 -8.79 3.79 -6.25
N ASP A 120 -9.87 4.42 -6.70
CA ASP A 120 -10.69 5.29 -5.88
C ASP A 120 -11.36 4.52 -4.74
N PHE A 121 -11.83 3.29 -5.00
CA PHE A 121 -12.36 2.40 -3.96
C PHE A 121 -11.30 2.06 -2.91
N MET A 122 -10.09 1.69 -3.32
CA MET A 122 -9.00 1.38 -2.38
C MET A 122 -8.57 2.62 -1.58
N ASN A 123 -8.46 3.78 -2.24
CA ASN A 123 -8.16 5.05 -1.57
C ASN A 123 -9.24 5.41 -0.56
N TRP A 124 -10.52 5.25 -0.91
CA TRP A 124 -11.64 5.46 0.01
C TRP A 124 -11.50 4.57 1.24
N ALA A 125 -11.35 3.27 1.06
CA ALA A 125 -11.28 2.33 2.18
C ALA A 125 -10.03 2.53 3.04
N THR A 126 -8.91 2.91 2.45
CA THR A 126 -7.63 3.02 3.16
C THR A 126 -7.39 4.41 3.73
N LEU A 127 -7.69 5.48 2.97
CA LEU A 127 -7.36 6.85 3.34
C LEU A 127 -8.56 7.62 3.91
N GLU A 128 -9.76 7.49 3.32
CA GLU A 128 -10.93 8.19 3.85
C GLU A 128 -11.47 7.52 5.11
N LYS A 129 -11.43 6.19 5.14
CA LYS A 129 -11.88 5.36 6.26
C LYS A 129 -10.77 5.01 7.26
N TRP A 130 -9.73 5.84 7.33
CA TRP A 130 -8.57 5.57 8.17
C TRP A 130 -8.93 5.38 9.67
N ARG A 131 -9.97 6.07 10.17
CA ARG A 131 -10.41 5.92 11.57
C ARG A 131 -11.00 4.55 11.84
N ASP A 132 -11.74 3.99 10.86
CA ASP A 132 -12.32 2.65 10.97
C ASP A 132 -11.21 1.58 10.93
N ASN A 133 -10.18 1.78 10.07
CA ASN A 133 -9.01 0.93 10.04
C ASN A 133 -8.25 0.95 11.38
N VAL A 134 -8.00 2.13 11.94
CA VAL A 134 -7.33 2.28 13.23
C VAL A 134 -8.16 1.63 14.35
N ALA A 135 -9.47 1.84 14.37
CA ALA A 135 -10.36 1.23 15.37
C ALA A 135 -10.34 -0.30 15.30
N ALA A 136 -10.29 -0.89 14.10
CA ALA A 136 -10.17 -2.34 13.93
C ALA A 136 -8.83 -2.87 14.46
N LEU A 137 -7.72 -2.17 14.20
CA LEU A 137 -6.41 -2.53 14.74
C LEU A 137 -6.37 -2.40 16.27
N ASP A 138 -6.92 -1.33 16.83
CA ASP A 138 -7.02 -1.11 18.27
C ASP A 138 -7.91 -2.18 18.95
N SER A 139 -8.90 -2.73 18.23
CA SER A 139 -9.75 -3.84 18.67
C SER A 139 -9.08 -5.22 18.54
N GLY A 140 -7.82 -5.27 18.11
CA GLY A 140 -6.99 -6.46 18.10
C GLY A 140 -6.88 -7.18 16.76
N ALA A 141 -7.29 -6.56 15.63
CA ALA A 141 -6.87 -7.03 14.32
C ALA A 141 -5.35 -6.81 14.13
N GLU A 142 -4.69 -7.69 13.41
CA GLU A 142 -3.28 -7.55 13.03
C GLU A 142 -3.13 -6.90 11.65
N ALA A 143 -4.15 -7.06 10.78
CA ALA A 143 -4.22 -6.45 9.46
C ALA A 143 -5.65 -6.04 9.12
N VAL A 144 -5.82 -4.97 8.33
CA VAL A 144 -7.11 -4.49 7.83
C VAL A 144 -6.96 -4.12 6.36
N GLY A 145 -7.90 -4.51 5.53
CA GLY A 145 -7.88 -4.21 4.11
C GLY A 145 -9.20 -4.47 3.43
N THR A 146 -9.19 -4.55 2.11
CA THR A 146 -10.39 -4.78 1.29
C THR A 146 -10.21 -5.98 0.38
N ASN A 147 -11.33 -6.59 -0.02
CA ASN A 147 -11.35 -7.67 -1.01
C ASN A 147 -10.34 -8.78 -0.65
N TYR A 148 -10.48 -9.35 0.54
CA TYR A 148 -9.64 -10.48 0.91
C TYR A 148 -9.95 -11.69 0.03
N ASN A 149 -8.92 -12.22 -0.60
CA ASN A 149 -8.97 -13.39 -1.45
C ASN A 149 -7.98 -14.46 -0.99
N THR A 150 -8.37 -15.72 -1.14
CA THR A 150 -7.50 -16.88 -0.90
C THR A 150 -6.96 -17.48 -2.20
N VAL A 151 -7.52 -17.09 -3.34
CA VAL A 151 -7.17 -17.57 -4.66
C VAL A 151 -6.68 -16.39 -5.51
N PRO A 152 -5.53 -16.53 -6.15
CA PRO A 152 -4.61 -17.68 -6.18
C PRO A 152 -3.75 -17.85 -4.91
N TRP A 153 -3.69 -16.86 -4.04
CA TRP A 153 -3.02 -16.86 -2.72
C TRP A 153 -3.75 -15.92 -1.76
N PRO A 154 -3.55 -16.06 -0.44
CA PRO A 154 -4.11 -15.11 0.53
C PRO A 154 -3.55 -13.70 0.34
N HIS A 155 -4.43 -12.71 0.07
CA HIS A 155 -4.07 -11.29 -0.09
C HIS A 155 -5.29 -10.38 0.01
N PHE A 156 -5.05 -9.10 0.26
CA PHE A 156 -6.01 -8.04 -0.02
C PHE A 156 -5.83 -7.57 -1.46
N ALA A 157 -6.90 -7.65 -2.28
CA ALA A 157 -6.81 -7.31 -3.69
C ALA A 157 -6.43 -5.85 -3.90
N GLY A 158 -5.37 -5.63 -4.69
CA GLY A 158 -4.83 -4.30 -4.95
C GLY A 158 -3.75 -3.85 -3.98
N ASN A 159 -3.48 -4.61 -2.91
CA ASN A 159 -2.37 -4.43 -1.99
C ASN A 159 -2.33 -3.07 -1.27
N PHE A 160 -3.51 -2.55 -0.85
CA PHE A 160 -3.65 -1.41 0.06
C PHE A 160 -4.17 -1.93 1.39
N TRP A 161 -3.50 -1.56 2.49
CA TRP A 161 -3.85 -2.12 3.78
C TRP A 161 -3.30 -1.33 4.97
N TRP A 162 -3.85 -1.64 6.14
CA TRP A 162 -3.34 -1.24 7.44
C TRP A 162 -2.87 -2.47 8.21
N ALA A 163 -1.84 -2.30 9.05
CA ALA A 163 -1.36 -3.38 9.91
C ALA A 163 -0.71 -2.84 11.19
N ARG A 164 -0.59 -3.71 12.19
CA ARG A 164 0.19 -3.42 13.39
C ARG A 164 1.67 -3.70 13.14
N SER A 165 2.53 -2.83 13.61
CA SER A 165 4.00 -3.01 13.49
C SER A 165 4.49 -4.29 14.14
N GLU A 166 3.88 -4.70 15.28
CA GLU A 166 4.26 -5.93 15.97
C GLU A 166 3.94 -7.20 15.16
N TYR A 167 2.93 -7.14 14.29
CA TYR A 167 2.65 -8.21 13.36
C TYR A 167 3.66 -8.20 12.20
N VAL A 168 3.87 -7.04 11.58
CA VAL A 168 4.80 -6.89 10.45
C VAL A 168 6.22 -7.29 10.85
N ALA A 169 6.67 -6.97 12.06
CA ALA A 169 7.98 -7.36 12.58
C ALA A 169 8.24 -8.88 12.57
N LYS A 170 7.17 -9.71 12.63
CA LYS A 170 7.26 -11.18 12.59
C LYS A 170 7.39 -11.75 11.18
N LEU A 171 7.13 -10.94 10.14
CA LEU A 171 7.15 -11.41 8.75
C LEU A 171 8.59 -11.72 8.30
N GLU A 172 8.73 -12.69 7.40
CA GLU A 172 10.01 -12.95 6.77
C GLU A 172 10.34 -11.87 5.72
N PRO A 173 11.61 -11.49 5.55
CA PRO A 173 11.99 -10.58 4.48
C PRO A 173 11.70 -11.22 3.12
N ILE A 174 11.21 -10.40 2.18
CA ILE A 174 11.10 -10.80 0.78
C ILE A 174 12.51 -10.87 0.19
N ALA A 175 12.85 -11.97 -0.45
CA ALA A 175 14.17 -12.13 -1.06
C ALA A 175 14.45 -11.00 -2.07
N HIS A 176 15.72 -10.61 -2.15
CA HIS A 176 16.13 -9.48 -2.98
C HIS A 176 15.76 -9.71 -4.45
N PRO A 177 15.28 -8.70 -5.18
CA PRO A 177 14.91 -8.84 -6.59
C PRO A 177 16.02 -9.41 -7.47
N GLU A 178 17.28 -9.00 -7.27
CA GLU A 178 18.42 -9.50 -8.05
C GLU A 178 18.62 -11.01 -7.92
N ASP A 179 18.31 -11.58 -6.75
CA ASP A 179 18.39 -13.03 -6.55
C ASP A 179 17.28 -13.78 -7.29
N ARG A 180 16.27 -13.08 -7.77
CA ARG A 180 15.03 -13.64 -8.30
C ARG A 180 14.75 -13.34 -9.76
N MET A 181 15.29 -12.26 -10.31
CA MET A 181 15.06 -11.87 -11.72
C MET A 181 15.44 -12.97 -12.71
N ASN A 182 16.37 -13.83 -12.34
CA ASN A 182 16.84 -14.96 -13.14
C ASN A 182 16.18 -16.30 -12.80
N HIS A 183 15.25 -16.33 -11.83
CA HIS A 183 14.62 -17.55 -11.36
C HIS A 183 13.09 -17.39 -11.26
N SER A 184 12.35 -18.34 -11.84
CA SER A 184 10.88 -18.46 -11.74
C SER A 184 10.42 -18.88 -10.33
N PHE A 185 11.10 -18.40 -9.29
CA PHE A 185 10.85 -18.81 -7.92
C PHE A 185 10.04 -17.76 -7.16
N THR A 186 8.92 -18.18 -6.58
CA THR A 186 8.13 -17.39 -5.65
C THR A 186 8.33 -17.91 -4.23
N GLN A 187 8.40 -17.01 -3.26
CA GLN A 187 8.63 -17.34 -1.86
C GLN A 187 7.33 -17.66 -1.14
N PHE A 188 6.28 -16.91 -1.43
CA PHE A 188 5.01 -16.99 -0.71
C PHE A 188 3.86 -17.50 -1.56
N THR A 189 3.83 -17.20 -2.86
CA THR A 189 2.66 -17.46 -3.70
C THR A 189 2.62 -18.86 -4.29
N ARG A 190 3.76 -19.48 -4.59
CA ARG A 190 3.88 -20.82 -5.21
C ARG A 190 2.91 -21.06 -6.40
N HIS A 191 2.62 -20.02 -7.17
CA HIS A 191 1.64 -20.09 -8.25
C HIS A 191 2.15 -21.00 -9.39
N PRO A 192 1.43 -22.08 -9.77
CA PRO A 192 1.96 -23.06 -10.70
C PRO A 192 2.07 -22.57 -12.15
N THR A 193 1.24 -21.60 -12.54
CA THR A 193 1.15 -21.12 -13.93
C THR A 193 1.69 -19.70 -14.14
N ASN A 194 1.87 -18.95 -13.07
CA ASN A 194 2.43 -17.59 -13.13
C ASN A 194 3.36 -17.36 -11.94
N PRO A 195 4.58 -17.91 -11.98
CA PRO A 195 5.53 -17.83 -10.87
C PRO A 195 6.24 -16.46 -10.77
N HIS A 196 5.62 -15.38 -11.22
CA HIS A 196 6.26 -14.07 -11.19
C HIS A 196 6.46 -13.61 -9.76
N TRP A 197 7.70 -13.42 -9.38
CA TRP A 197 8.14 -13.10 -8.01
C TRP A 197 7.48 -11.83 -7.42
N ARG A 198 7.05 -10.88 -8.26
CA ARG A 198 6.36 -9.66 -7.82
C ARG A 198 5.09 -9.94 -7.03
N PHE A 199 4.43 -11.08 -7.26
CA PHE A 199 3.22 -11.45 -6.54
C PHE A 199 3.50 -11.80 -5.08
N ASP A 200 4.74 -12.07 -4.72
CA ASP A 200 5.13 -12.21 -3.32
C ASP A 200 4.91 -10.92 -2.51
N HIS A 201 4.94 -9.74 -3.16
CA HIS A 201 4.61 -8.48 -2.50
C HIS A 201 3.14 -8.41 -2.05
N GLU A 202 2.23 -8.98 -2.85
CA GLU A 202 0.80 -9.04 -2.53
C GLU A 202 0.51 -10.10 -1.44
N ALA A 203 1.21 -11.24 -1.48
CA ALA A 203 1.03 -12.33 -0.53
C ALA A 203 1.74 -12.10 0.82
N TRP A 204 2.72 -11.22 0.85
CA TRP A 204 3.64 -11.03 1.98
C TRP A 204 2.94 -10.76 3.30
N LEU A 205 1.99 -9.84 3.33
CA LEU A 205 1.25 -9.51 4.54
C LEU A 205 0.55 -10.73 5.14
N HIS A 206 0.03 -11.62 4.29
CA HIS A 206 -0.72 -12.80 4.72
C HIS A 206 0.14 -14.06 4.93
N SER A 207 1.46 -13.96 4.77
CA SER A 207 2.37 -15.11 4.86
C SER A 207 2.45 -15.77 6.25
N LYS A 208 2.04 -15.07 7.30
CA LYS A 208 1.97 -15.58 8.69
C LYS A 208 0.52 -15.62 9.22
N ASN A 209 -0.47 -15.64 8.32
CA ASN A 209 -1.90 -15.76 8.65
C ASN A 209 -2.36 -14.77 9.73
N PRO A 210 -2.39 -13.44 9.47
CA PRO A 210 -2.79 -12.44 10.43
C PRO A 210 -4.26 -12.63 10.87
N LYS A 211 -4.58 -12.20 12.10
CA LYS A 211 -5.94 -11.91 12.45
C LYS A 211 -6.37 -10.64 11.69
N TYR A 212 -7.08 -10.82 10.59
CA TYR A 212 -7.46 -9.71 9.73
C TYR A 212 -8.93 -9.30 9.87
N VAL A 213 -9.20 -8.06 9.46
CA VAL A 213 -10.54 -7.52 9.23
C VAL A 213 -10.63 -7.08 7.77
N GLU A 214 -11.69 -7.49 7.09
CA GLU A 214 -12.06 -6.97 5.79
C GLU A 214 -13.04 -5.81 5.99
N LEU A 215 -12.59 -4.59 5.65
CA LEU A 215 -13.38 -3.39 5.89
C LEU A 215 -14.52 -3.23 4.87
N ALA A 216 -14.23 -3.51 3.61
CA ALA A 216 -15.17 -3.35 2.52
C ALA A 216 -14.86 -4.33 1.37
N ARG A 217 -15.88 -4.64 0.58
CA ARG A 217 -15.78 -5.53 -0.56
C ARG A 217 -16.37 -4.86 -1.81
N SER A 218 -15.74 -5.08 -2.95
CA SER A 218 -16.16 -4.57 -4.24
C SER A 218 -16.38 -5.72 -5.25
N LEU A 219 -16.06 -5.52 -6.52
CA LEU A 219 -16.22 -6.56 -7.55
C LEU A 219 -15.29 -7.77 -7.28
N GLU A 220 -15.89 -8.95 -7.27
CA GLU A 220 -15.21 -10.22 -7.11
C GLU A 220 -15.39 -11.12 -8.36
N PRO A 221 -14.35 -11.79 -8.86
CA PRO A 221 -12.93 -11.68 -8.46
C PRO A 221 -12.34 -10.34 -8.86
N GLY A 222 -11.20 -9.95 -8.22
CA GLY A 222 -10.56 -8.65 -8.44
C GLY A 222 -10.23 -8.30 -9.90
N GLU A 223 -10.10 -9.31 -10.79
CA GLU A 223 -9.92 -9.11 -12.22
C GLU A 223 -11.08 -8.39 -12.91
N ARG A 224 -12.29 -8.41 -12.35
CA ARG A 224 -13.44 -7.69 -12.88
C ARG A 224 -13.21 -6.19 -12.92
N HIS A 225 -12.45 -5.65 -11.98
CA HIS A 225 -12.05 -4.25 -11.96
C HIS A 225 -11.27 -3.79 -13.23
N TYR A 226 -10.75 -4.69 -14.02
CA TYR A 226 -10.16 -4.35 -15.32
C TYR A 226 -11.19 -4.26 -16.47
N ARG A 227 -12.44 -4.66 -16.23
CA ARG A 227 -13.48 -4.77 -17.26
C ARG A 227 -14.78 -4.06 -16.91
N GLU A 228 -15.02 -3.79 -15.63
CA GLU A 228 -16.28 -3.25 -15.11
C GLU A 228 -16.03 -1.99 -14.28
N ARG A 229 -16.98 -1.06 -14.40
CA ARG A 229 -16.99 0.16 -13.57
C ARG A 229 -17.45 -0.17 -12.16
N TYR A 230 -16.84 0.46 -11.18
CA TYR A 230 -17.25 0.39 -9.78
C TYR A 230 -17.27 1.80 -9.16
N PRO A 231 -18.26 2.64 -9.56
CA PRO A 231 -18.32 4.02 -9.11
C PRO A 231 -18.60 4.12 -7.60
N ARG A 232 -18.29 5.26 -7.03
CA ARG A 232 -18.40 5.54 -5.60
C ARG A 232 -19.79 5.26 -5.00
N THR A 233 -20.85 5.37 -5.78
CA THR A 233 -22.22 5.05 -5.37
C THR A 233 -22.43 3.59 -4.95
N ASN A 234 -21.49 2.72 -5.29
CA ASN A 234 -21.53 1.29 -4.98
C ASN A 234 -20.71 0.92 -3.73
N TYR A 235 -20.04 1.93 -3.09
CA TYR A 235 -19.19 1.65 -1.94
C TYR A 235 -20.04 1.34 -0.72
N ASP A 236 -19.74 0.19 -0.09
CA ASP A 236 -20.41 -0.24 1.13
C ASP A 236 -19.42 -0.93 2.06
N PHE A 237 -19.71 -0.87 3.37
CA PHE A 237 -18.97 -1.59 4.39
C PHE A 237 -19.45 -3.03 4.50
N VAL A 238 -18.54 -3.93 4.81
CA VAL A 238 -18.83 -5.34 5.14
C VAL A 238 -19.03 -5.53 6.66
N LEU A 239 -18.64 -4.50 7.45
CA LEU A 239 -18.72 -4.52 8.92
C LEU A 239 -20.12 -4.27 9.43
#